data_ad131c9d1066b1b018b8f6e3cba26114
#
_entry.id   ad131c9d1066b1b018b8f6e3cba26114
#
_cell.length_a   1.000
_cell.length_b   1.000
_cell.length_c   1.000
_cell.angle_alpha   90.00
_cell.angle_beta   90.00
_cell.angle_gamma   90.00
#
_symmetry.space_group_name_H-M   'P 1'
#
loop_
_entity.id
_entity.type
_entity.pdbx_description
1 polymer ?
#
loop_
_entity_poly.entity_id
_entity_poly.type
_entity_poly.pdbx_seq_one_letter_code
_entity_poly.pdbx_strand_id
1 'polypeptide(L)'
;MSEELQDEIEAINSIYGDGSLVPVEDDSSAFILKLPGDASSLRLILPSDYPSKPPSALSTHHSSGGVKGAGARDLALFRDALGEVFQEGLVCLFDAVEEFTRRAEEQKPEPESEAPAPSTPEEEDYEQPDFPPPEWVLSDLVTESKSTFLAHVARVTSPDQARYYVQLLLSSDKRIRSATHNMTAWRIRGPGATSFQDCDDDGETAAGGRMLHLMQVMDIWDAMVVVTRWYGGIQLGPRRFALINAVARDGFVKSGLVKEEKQEKKKGK
;
A
#
# COMPACT_ATOMS: atom_id res chain seq x y z
N MET A 1 1.75 -20.67 -17.68
CA MET A 1 2.39 -20.89 -16.39
C MET A 1 3.37 -22.02 -16.58
N SER A 2 4.63 -21.89 -16.16
CA SER A 2 5.60 -23.00 -16.24
C SER A 2 5.25 -24.09 -15.23
N GLU A 3 5.68 -25.32 -15.48
CA GLU A 3 5.48 -26.47 -14.55
C GLU A 3 6.15 -26.17 -13.21
N GLU A 4 7.37 -25.63 -13.23
CA GLU A 4 8.14 -25.23 -12.04
C GLU A 4 7.41 -24.20 -11.17
N LEU A 5 6.75 -23.20 -11.78
CA LEU A 5 5.93 -22.23 -11.03
C LEU A 5 4.69 -22.88 -10.43
N GLN A 6 4.08 -23.85 -11.11
CA GLN A 6 2.91 -24.55 -10.61
C GLN A 6 3.27 -25.41 -9.40
N ASP A 7 4.39 -26.11 -9.46
CA ASP A 7 4.93 -26.91 -8.35
C ASP A 7 5.28 -26.02 -7.15
N GLU A 8 5.86 -24.84 -7.40
CA GLU A 8 6.18 -23.88 -6.34
C GLU A 8 4.93 -23.31 -5.65
N ILE A 9 3.87 -23.01 -6.43
CA ILE A 9 2.57 -22.57 -5.88
C ILE A 9 1.96 -23.66 -5.00
N GLU A 10 2.00 -24.92 -5.47
CA GLU A 10 1.48 -26.05 -4.70
C GLU A 10 2.27 -26.28 -3.42
N ALA A 11 3.59 -26.19 -3.49
CA ALA A 11 4.46 -26.32 -2.32
C ALA A 11 4.17 -25.23 -1.27
N ILE A 12 4.11 -23.96 -1.67
CA ILE A 12 3.81 -22.83 -0.78
C ILE A 12 2.43 -22.99 -0.15
N ASN A 13 1.40 -23.35 -0.92
CA ASN A 13 0.06 -23.55 -0.41
C ASN A 13 -0.05 -24.77 0.51
N SER A 14 0.71 -25.83 0.26
CA SER A 14 0.75 -27.01 1.12
C SER A 14 1.42 -26.73 2.49
N ILE A 15 2.44 -25.87 2.52
CA ILE A 15 3.23 -25.60 3.73
C ILE A 15 2.60 -24.48 4.56
N TYR A 16 2.17 -23.38 3.93
CA TYR A 16 1.65 -22.20 4.63
C TYR A 16 0.12 -22.12 4.65
N GLY A 17 -0.57 -23.10 4.05
CA GLY A 17 -2.03 -23.23 3.99
C GLY A 17 -2.62 -22.80 2.65
N ASP A 18 -3.79 -23.36 2.34
CA ASP A 18 -4.52 -23.12 1.10
C ASP A 18 -4.75 -21.61 0.88
N GLY A 19 -4.40 -21.13 -0.31
CA GLY A 19 -4.57 -19.74 -0.68
C GLY A 19 -3.48 -18.80 -0.15
N SER A 20 -2.32 -19.35 0.28
CA SER A 20 -1.14 -18.54 0.63
C SER A 20 -0.50 -17.87 -0.59
N LEU A 21 -0.52 -18.54 -1.76
CA LEU A 21 -0.13 -17.96 -3.03
C LEU A 21 -1.21 -18.24 -4.07
N VAL A 22 -1.91 -17.20 -4.53
CA VAL A 22 -3.01 -17.33 -5.49
C VAL A 22 -2.85 -16.38 -6.66
N PRO A 23 -3.18 -16.81 -7.90
CA PRO A 23 -3.21 -15.91 -9.05
C PRO A 23 -4.34 -14.88 -8.92
N VAL A 24 -4.17 -13.72 -9.52
CA VAL A 24 -5.22 -12.69 -9.65
C VAL A 24 -6.06 -13.00 -10.89
N GLU A 25 -7.39 -13.01 -10.76
CA GLU A 25 -8.31 -13.46 -11.83
C GLU A 25 -8.17 -12.68 -13.15
N ASP A 26 -7.87 -11.38 -13.08
CA ASP A 26 -7.81 -10.50 -14.25
C ASP A 26 -6.38 -10.28 -14.78
N ASP A 27 -5.36 -10.87 -14.15
CA ASP A 27 -3.94 -10.64 -14.50
C ASP A 27 -3.12 -11.91 -14.28
N SER A 28 -2.84 -12.62 -15.37
CA SER A 28 -2.11 -13.90 -15.35
C SER A 28 -0.65 -13.79 -14.87
N SER A 29 -0.11 -12.59 -14.76
CA SER A 29 1.23 -12.31 -14.24
C SER A 29 1.23 -11.90 -12.77
N ALA A 30 0.06 -11.55 -12.21
CA ALA A 30 -0.08 -11.09 -10.84
C ALA A 30 -0.52 -12.20 -9.90
N PHE A 31 0.07 -12.20 -8.71
CA PHE A 31 -0.23 -13.14 -7.62
C PHE A 31 -0.38 -12.40 -6.31
N ILE A 32 -1.20 -12.96 -5.41
CA ILE A 32 -1.29 -12.54 -4.02
C ILE A 32 -0.58 -13.57 -3.16
N LEU A 33 0.45 -13.14 -2.45
CA LEU A 33 1.17 -13.93 -1.46
C LEU A 33 0.78 -13.48 -0.07
N LYS A 34 0.27 -14.39 0.76
CA LYS A 34 0.08 -14.17 2.20
C LYS A 34 1.36 -14.58 2.92
N LEU A 35 1.95 -13.64 3.62
CA LEU A 35 3.12 -13.92 4.44
C LEU A 35 2.73 -14.63 5.75
N PRO A 36 3.60 -15.52 6.30
CA PRO A 36 3.34 -16.24 7.54
C PRO A 36 3.27 -15.33 8.77
N GLY A 37 2.63 -15.80 9.85
CA GLY A 37 2.70 -15.19 11.18
C GLY A 37 1.90 -13.90 11.35
N ASP A 38 0.68 -13.81 10.81
CA ASP A 38 -0.17 -12.61 10.83
C ASP A 38 0.47 -11.38 10.13
N ALA A 39 1.46 -11.61 9.30
CA ALA A 39 2.07 -10.58 8.47
C ALA A 39 1.15 -10.19 7.29
N SER A 40 1.60 -9.23 6.52
CA SER A 40 0.83 -8.67 5.41
C SER A 40 0.68 -9.64 4.24
N SER A 41 -0.32 -9.42 3.39
CA SER A 41 -0.39 -10.05 2.06
C SER A 41 0.21 -9.11 1.03
N LEU A 42 1.02 -9.64 0.12
CA LEU A 42 1.73 -8.88 -0.90
C LEU A 42 1.19 -9.20 -2.29
N ARG A 43 1.18 -8.19 -3.16
CA ARG A 43 0.96 -8.38 -4.59
C ARG A 43 2.29 -8.54 -5.29
N LEU A 44 2.47 -9.68 -5.96
CA LEU A 44 3.67 -10.01 -6.73
C LEU A 44 3.35 -9.94 -8.23
N ILE A 45 4.35 -9.60 -9.02
CA ILE A 45 4.35 -9.81 -10.48
C ILE A 45 5.44 -10.82 -10.80
N LEU A 46 5.05 -11.87 -11.47
CA LEU A 46 5.94 -12.87 -12.01
C LEU A 46 6.04 -12.68 -13.52
N PRO A 47 7.24 -12.39 -14.04
CA PRO A 47 7.42 -12.26 -15.49
C PRO A 47 7.14 -13.60 -16.19
N SER A 48 6.74 -13.56 -17.45
CA SER A 48 6.40 -14.77 -18.24
C SER A 48 7.56 -15.74 -18.41
N ASP A 49 8.78 -15.27 -18.25
CA ASP A 49 10.03 -16.02 -18.29
C ASP A 49 10.60 -16.35 -16.91
N TYR A 50 9.80 -16.21 -15.84
CA TYR A 50 10.15 -16.74 -14.52
C TYR A 50 10.34 -18.27 -14.60
N PRO A 51 11.41 -18.85 -14.00
CA PRO A 51 12.37 -18.26 -13.06
C PRO A 51 13.64 -17.63 -13.68
N SER A 52 13.72 -17.46 -14.98
CA SER A 52 14.89 -16.81 -15.62
C SER A 52 15.01 -15.33 -15.26
N LYS A 53 13.89 -14.66 -14.92
CA LYS A 53 13.88 -13.29 -14.39
C LYS A 53 13.28 -13.23 -13.01
N PRO A 54 13.74 -12.28 -12.18
CA PRO A 54 13.25 -12.15 -10.82
C PRO A 54 11.76 -11.76 -10.78
N PRO A 55 10.99 -12.29 -9.83
CA PRO A 55 9.68 -11.76 -9.50
C PRO A 55 9.81 -10.40 -8.83
N SER A 56 8.74 -9.62 -8.84
CA SER A 56 8.71 -8.30 -8.21
C SER A 56 7.57 -8.20 -7.21
N ALA A 57 7.87 -7.83 -5.97
CA ALA A 57 6.85 -7.50 -4.99
C ALA A 57 6.45 -6.03 -5.17
N LEU A 58 5.23 -5.78 -5.69
CA LEU A 58 4.79 -4.44 -6.05
C LEU A 58 4.29 -3.67 -4.83
N SER A 59 3.43 -4.28 -4.04
CA SER A 59 2.66 -3.58 -3.02
C SER A 59 2.13 -4.51 -1.95
N THR A 60 1.70 -3.95 -0.84
CA THR A 60 0.91 -4.65 0.17
C THR A 60 -0.52 -4.79 -0.35
N HIS A 61 -1.05 -6.01 -0.42
CA HIS A 61 -2.44 -6.26 -0.78
C HIS A 61 -3.36 -6.12 0.43
N HIS A 62 -2.91 -6.61 1.59
CA HIS A 62 -3.61 -6.49 2.88
C HIS A 62 -2.59 -6.54 4.01
N SER A 63 -2.73 -5.67 5.01
CA SER A 63 -1.92 -5.73 6.23
C SER A 63 -2.75 -6.26 7.39
N SER A 64 -2.31 -7.35 7.99
CA SER A 64 -2.92 -7.97 9.17
C SER A 64 -2.31 -7.39 10.46
N GLY A 65 -3.04 -7.49 11.56
CA GLY A 65 -2.46 -7.25 12.90
C GLY A 65 -2.57 -5.85 13.47
N GLY A 66 -3.16 -4.86 12.75
CA GLY A 66 -3.46 -3.52 13.34
C GLY A 66 -2.21 -2.70 13.75
N VAL A 67 -1.01 -3.11 13.36
CA VAL A 67 0.24 -2.41 13.65
C VAL A 67 0.51 -1.39 12.55
N LYS A 68 0.69 -0.12 12.96
CA LYS A 68 0.98 0.98 12.04
C LYS A 68 2.26 0.72 11.26
N GLY A 69 2.19 0.84 9.92
CA GLY A 69 3.34 0.67 9.03
C GLY A 69 3.81 -0.77 8.83
N ALA A 70 3.08 -1.77 9.36
CA ALA A 70 3.46 -3.18 9.21
C ALA A 70 3.55 -3.60 7.75
N GLY A 71 2.57 -3.21 6.94
CA GLY A 71 2.55 -3.57 5.51
C GLY A 71 3.74 -3.04 4.72
N ALA A 72 4.11 -1.78 4.96
CA ALA A 72 5.28 -1.18 4.28
C ALA A 72 6.59 -1.84 4.73
N ARG A 73 6.73 -2.13 6.03
CA ARG A 73 7.88 -2.86 6.57
C ARG A 73 7.97 -4.27 5.99
N ASP A 74 6.86 -5.00 5.98
CA ASP A 74 6.81 -6.39 5.48
C ASP A 74 7.13 -6.44 3.99
N LEU A 75 6.65 -5.47 3.21
CA LEU A 75 6.96 -5.33 1.79
C LEU A 75 8.45 -5.06 1.55
N ALA A 76 9.04 -4.14 2.31
CA ALA A 76 10.47 -3.83 2.21
C ALA A 76 11.30 -5.06 2.58
N LEU A 77 11.01 -5.70 3.71
CA LEU A 77 11.70 -6.88 4.19
C LEU A 77 11.61 -8.06 3.20
N PHE A 78 10.44 -8.25 2.58
CA PHE A 78 10.27 -9.30 1.57
C PHE A 78 11.02 -8.99 0.26
N ARG A 79 11.10 -7.73 -0.15
CA ARG A 79 11.90 -7.32 -1.32
C ARG A 79 13.38 -7.60 -1.12
N ASP A 80 13.89 -7.28 0.06
CA ASP A 80 15.28 -7.54 0.42
C ASP A 80 15.56 -9.04 0.45
N ALA A 81 14.66 -9.84 1.05
CA ALA A 81 14.75 -11.29 1.05
C ALA A 81 14.75 -11.86 -0.37
N LEU A 82 13.83 -11.38 -1.21
CA LEU A 82 13.71 -11.81 -2.61
C LEU A 82 14.99 -11.51 -3.42
N GLY A 83 15.56 -10.32 -3.22
CA GLY A 83 16.82 -9.93 -3.89
C GLY A 83 18.00 -10.78 -3.48
N GLU A 84 18.03 -11.27 -2.24
CA GLU A 84 19.12 -12.11 -1.75
C GLU A 84 19.04 -13.56 -2.22
N VAL A 85 17.83 -14.13 -2.28
CA VAL A 85 17.65 -15.54 -2.62
C VAL A 85 17.53 -15.80 -4.12
N PHE A 86 17.24 -14.76 -4.93
CA PHE A 86 17.05 -14.94 -6.36
C PHE A 86 18.32 -15.46 -7.06
N GLN A 87 18.16 -16.54 -7.80
CA GLN A 87 19.17 -17.08 -8.71
C GLN A 87 18.50 -17.36 -10.06
N GLU A 88 19.11 -16.89 -11.14
CA GLU A 88 18.59 -17.07 -12.49
C GLU A 88 18.36 -18.55 -12.82
N GLY A 89 17.17 -18.89 -13.22
CA GLY A 89 16.77 -20.26 -13.60
C GLY A 89 16.32 -21.14 -12.44
N LEU A 90 16.28 -20.63 -11.20
CA LEU A 90 15.74 -21.34 -10.04
C LEU A 90 14.53 -20.63 -9.48
N VAL A 91 13.48 -21.38 -9.14
CA VAL A 91 12.33 -20.84 -8.38
C VAL A 91 12.80 -20.35 -7.02
N CYS A 92 12.24 -19.25 -6.53
CA CYS A 92 12.78 -18.57 -5.34
C CYS A 92 11.72 -18.00 -4.38
N LEU A 93 10.43 -18.13 -4.68
CA LEU A 93 9.38 -17.56 -3.81
C LEU A 93 9.32 -18.26 -2.46
N PHE A 94 9.50 -19.57 -2.43
CA PHE A 94 9.53 -20.33 -1.18
C PHE A 94 10.69 -19.87 -0.30
N ASP A 95 11.90 -19.81 -0.86
CA ASP A 95 13.09 -19.36 -0.14
C ASP A 95 12.96 -17.90 0.32
N ALA A 96 12.30 -17.05 -0.48
CA ALA A 96 12.03 -15.67 -0.11
C ALA A 96 11.06 -15.55 1.07
N VAL A 97 10.06 -16.44 1.18
CA VAL A 97 9.16 -16.49 2.34
C VAL A 97 9.90 -16.97 3.59
N GLU A 98 10.76 -17.97 3.46
CA GLU A 98 11.59 -18.46 4.56
C GLU A 98 12.55 -17.37 5.08
N GLU A 99 13.26 -16.72 4.15
CA GLU A 99 14.18 -15.64 4.50
C GLU A 99 13.47 -14.43 5.11
N PHE A 100 12.29 -14.07 4.57
CA PHE A 100 11.42 -13.06 5.19
C PHE A 100 11.08 -13.45 6.63
N THR A 101 10.65 -14.68 6.85
CA THR A 101 10.25 -15.17 8.19
C THR A 101 11.41 -15.07 9.18
N ARG A 102 12.59 -15.51 8.78
CA ARG A 102 13.82 -15.42 9.57
C ARG A 102 14.12 -13.97 9.97
N ARG A 103 14.09 -13.03 9.00
CA ARG A 103 14.36 -11.61 9.26
C ARG A 103 13.28 -10.97 10.12
N ALA A 104 12.00 -11.34 9.92
CA ALA A 104 10.90 -10.83 10.71
C ALA A 104 10.99 -11.27 12.17
N GLU A 105 11.49 -12.47 12.44
CA GLU A 105 11.75 -12.97 13.80
C GLU A 105 12.91 -12.25 14.47
N GLU A 106 14.01 -12.00 13.76
CA GLU A 106 15.18 -11.25 14.25
C GLU A 106 14.85 -9.79 14.59
N GLN A 107 13.84 -9.21 13.94
CA GLN A 107 13.39 -7.83 14.18
C GLN A 107 12.26 -7.72 15.22
N LYS A 108 11.82 -8.83 15.83
CA LYS A 108 10.94 -8.75 16.99
C LYS A 108 11.69 -8.14 18.17
N PRO A 109 11.22 -7.04 18.77
CA PRO A 109 11.87 -6.49 19.96
C PRO A 109 11.77 -7.51 21.10
N GLU A 110 12.90 -7.87 21.72
CA GLU A 110 12.91 -8.53 23.01
C GLU A 110 12.25 -7.60 24.06
N PRO A 111 11.56 -8.13 25.09
CA PRO A 111 10.91 -7.30 26.11
C PRO A 111 11.97 -6.43 26.81
N GLU A 112 11.64 -5.15 26.90
CA GLU A 112 12.46 -4.03 27.31
C GLU A 112 13.43 -4.30 28.48
N SER A 113 14.70 -4.18 28.20
CA SER A 113 15.75 -3.73 29.12
C SER A 113 16.29 -2.41 28.54
N GLU A 114 16.37 -1.42 29.42
CA GLU A 114 16.65 0.00 29.19
C GLU A 114 17.68 0.30 28.08
N ALA A 115 17.32 1.19 27.17
CA ALA A 115 18.08 1.59 26.01
C ALA A 115 19.26 2.51 26.31
N PRO A 116 20.40 2.36 25.63
CA PRO A 116 21.29 3.47 25.31
C PRO A 116 20.78 4.18 24.06
N ALA A 117 20.97 5.50 24.02
CA ALA A 117 20.53 6.40 22.98
C ALA A 117 20.98 5.97 21.55
N PRO A 118 20.16 6.25 20.53
CA PRO A 118 20.44 5.79 19.17
C PRO A 118 21.66 6.49 18.60
N SER A 119 22.66 5.68 18.24
CA SER A 119 23.70 6.07 17.30
C SER A 119 23.03 6.27 15.93
N THR A 120 23.31 7.39 15.33
CA THR A 120 22.92 7.82 13.99
C THR A 120 23.13 6.69 12.98
N PRO A 121 22.12 6.28 12.20
CA PRO A 121 22.35 5.40 11.06
C PRO A 121 23.23 6.15 10.07
N GLU A 122 24.31 5.50 9.63
CA GLU A 122 25.07 5.95 8.47
C GLU A 122 24.08 6.00 7.28
N GLU A 123 23.97 7.17 6.67
CA GLU A 123 23.18 7.42 5.47
C GLU A 123 23.78 6.58 4.34
N GLU A 124 23.24 5.39 4.10
CA GLU A 124 23.43 4.73 2.82
C GLU A 124 22.78 5.64 1.77
N ASP A 125 23.61 6.12 0.86
CA ASP A 125 23.30 7.02 -0.23
C ASP A 125 22.41 6.30 -1.26
N TYR A 126 21.14 6.07 -0.90
CA TYR A 126 20.12 5.72 -1.88
C TYR A 126 19.92 6.95 -2.74
N GLU A 127 20.32 6.90 -3.99
CA GLU A 127 19.93 7.91 -4.99
C GLU A 127 18.43 8.15 -4.83
N GLN A 128 18.08 9.27 -4.20
CA GLN A 128 16.68 9.65 -4.03
C GLN A 128 16.09 9.76 -5.43
N PRO A 129 14.98 9.06 -5.71
CA PRO A 129 14.36 9.14 -7.02
C PRO A 129 14.08 10.63 -7.30
N ASP A 130 14.53 11.11 -8.45
CA ASP A 130 14.39 12.50 -8.89
C ASP A 130 12.92 12.81 -9.28
N PHE A 131 12.02 12.64 -8.29
CA PHE A 131 10.64 13.03 -8.44
C PHE A 131 10.44 14.48 -7.99
N PRO A 132 9.66 15.27 -8.74
CA PRO A 132 9.30 16.60 -8.28
C PRO A 132 8.56 16.53 -6.93
N PRO A 133 8.68 17.56 -6.09
CA PRO A 133 7.94 17.59 -4.83
C PRO A 133 6.42 17.52 -5.08
N PRO A 134 5.66 16.79 -4.24
CA PRO A 134 4.22 16.67 -4.41
C PRO A 134 3.49 17.98 -4.21
N GLU A 135 2.60 18.32 -5.13
CA GLU A 135 1.65 19.42 -4.97
C GLU A 135 0.41 18.91 -4.21
N TRP A 136 0.47 18.89 -2.89
CA TRP A 136 -0.63 18.41 -2.07
C TRP A 136 -1.83 19.36 -2.10
N VAL A 137 -2.99 18.84 -2.50
CA VAL A 137 -4.28 19.48 -2.31
C VAL A 137 -4.97 18.85 -1.10
N LEU A 138 -5.36 19.70 -0.14
CA LEU A 138 -5.96 19.27 1.12
C LEU A 138 -7.48 19.35 1.05
N SER A 139 -8.14 18.36 1.67
CA SER A 139 -9.58 18.45 1.97
C SER A 139 -9.86 19.48 3.06
N ASP A 140 -11.13 19.74 3.33
CA ASP A 140 -11.52 20.35 4.60
C ASP A 140 -11.24 19.36 5.75
N LEU A 141 -10.88 19.94 6.90
CA LEU A 141 -10.70 19.18 8.13
C LEU A 141 -12.08 18.82 8.68
N VAL A 142 -12.33 17.52 8.89
CA VAL A 142 -13.59 17.04 9.47
C VAL A 142 -13.33 16.46 10.85
N THR A 143 -14.09 16.93 11.85
CA THR A 143 -14.00 16.41 13.22
C THR A 143 -15.36 15.87 13.66
N GLU A 144 -15.39 14.60 14.09
CA GLU A 144 -16.58 13.95 14.65
C GLU A 144 -16.16 13.06 15.84
N SER A 145 -16.89 13.17 16.95
CA SER A 145 -16.60 12.44 18.21
C SER A 145 -15.11 12.54 18.62
N LYS A 146 -14.56 13.75 18.57
CA LYS A 146 -13.15 14.07 18.84
C LYS A 146 -12.12 13.41 17.89
N SER A 147 -12.54 12.57 16.97
CA SER A 147 -11.66 12.08 15.89
C SER A 147 -11.62 13.11 14.77
N THR A 148 -10.44 13.36 14.24
CA THR A 148 -10.21 14.33 13.18
C THR A 148 -9.70 13.62 11.93
N PHE A 149 -10.18 14.03 10.76
CA PHE A 149 -9.86 13.46 9.46
C PHE A 149 -9.41 14.57 8.50
N LEU A 150 -8.37 14.27 7.71
CA LEU A 150 -7.84 15.16 6.69
C LEU A 150 -7.34 14.32 5.50
N ALA A 151 -7.68 14.69 4.29
CA ALA A 151 -7.14 14.06 3.09
C ALA A 151 -6.09 14.96 2.43
N HIS A 152 -5.01 14.32 1.97
CA HIS A 152 -3.98 14.89 1.09
C HIS A 152 -4.09 14.19 -0.25
N VAL A 153 -4.29 14.95 -1.33
CA VAL A 153 -4.41 14.43 -2.70
C VAL A 153 -3.26 15.00 -3.52
N ALA A 154 -2.61 14.15 -4.31
CA ALA A 154 -1.58 14.56 -5.26
C ALA A 154 -1.71 13.78 -6.58
N ARG A 155 -1.17 14.35 -7.67
CA ARG A 155 -1.00 13.63 -8.92
C ARG A 155 0.22 12.73 -8.84
N VAL A 156 0.09 11.53 -9.40
CA VAL A 156 1.17 10.54 -9.48
C VAL A 156 1.14 9.86 -10.83
N THR A 157 2.32 9.51 -11.34
CA THR A 157 2.50 8.91 -12.67
C THR A 157 3.12 7.51 -12.61
N SER A 158 3.60 7.09 -11.42
CA SER A 158 4.16 5.76 -11.21
C SER A 158 3.90 5.27 -9.79
N PRO A 159 3.87 3.94 -9.58
CA PRO A 159 3.79 3.36 -8.23
C PRO A 159 4.93 3.81 -7.31
N ASP A 160 6.14 3.96 -7.85
CA ASP A 160 7.31 4.41 -7.08
C ASP A 160 7.14 5.85 -6.60
N GLN A 161 6.61 6.73 -7.46
CA GLN A 161 6.30 8.11 -7.08
C GLN A 161 5.23 8.16 -5.98
N ALA A 162 4.19 7.32 -6.06
CA ALA A 162 3.15 7.26 -5.03
C ALA A 162 3.75 6.84 -3.67
N ARG A 163 4.60 5.82 -3.64
CA ARG A 163 5.30 5.38 -2.43
C ARG A 163 6.22 6.46 -1.88
N TYR A 164 7.01 7.07 -2.74
CA TYR A 164 7.92 8.16 -2.35
C TYR A 164 7.15 9.34 -1.72
N TYR A 165 6.01 9.71 -2.28
CA TYR A 165 5.20 10.82 -1.75
C TYR A 165 4.60 10.50 -0.37
N VAL A 166 4.19 9.25 -0.11
CA VAL A 166 3.77 8.84 1.25
C VAL A 166 4.92 8.99 2.23
N GLN A 167 6.11 8.47 1.89
CA GLN A 167 7.30 8.58 2.75
C GLN A 167 7.68 10.05 3.02
N LEU A 168 7.66 10.88 1.97
CA LEU A 168 7.96 12.30 2.10
C LEU A 168 6.94 13.02 2.99
N LEU A 169 5.64 12.73 2.87
CA LEU A 169 4.59 13.30 3.71
C LEU A 169 4.80 12.90 5.19
N LEU A 170 5.08 11.63 5.45
CA LEU A 170 5.30 11.13 6.80
C LEU A 170 6.61 11.63 7.41
N SER A 171 7.65 11.85 6.61
CA SER A 171 8.93 12.37 7.11
C SER A 171 8.86 13.88 7.37
N SER A 172 8.17 14.64 6.52
CA SER A 172 8.12 16.11 6.58
C SER A 172 7.15 16.66 7.60
N ASP A 173 6.05 15.95 7.93
CA ASP A 173 5.06 16.42 8.90
C ASP A 173 4.94 15.48 10.12
N LYS A 174 5.48 15.95 11.26
CA LYS A 174 5.43 15.20 12.53
C LYS A 174 4.00 14.92 13.00
N ARG A 175 3.03 15.79 12.72
CA ARG A 175 1.64 15.61 13.14
C ARG A 175 0.99 14.48 12.35
N ILE A 176 1.26 14.41 11.04
CA ILE A 176 0.77 13.33 10.18
C ILE A 176 1.44 12.02 10.58
N ARG A 177 2.76 12.00 10.74
CA ARG A 177 3.49 10.82 11.18
C ARG A 177 3.00 10.26 12.51
N SER A 178 2.63 11.14 13.46
CA SER A 178 2.13 10.74 14.78
C SER A 178 0.60 10.50 14.83
N ALA A 179 -0.10 10.60 13.70
CA ALA A 179 -1.52 10.29 13.63
C ALA A 179 -1.78 8.80 13.92
N THR A 180 -3.02 8.46 14.25
CA THR A 180 -3.39 7.07 14.53
C THR A 180 -3.33 6.21 13.28
N HIS A 181 -3.79 6.75 12.15
CA HIS A 181 -3.79 6.06 10.85
C HIS A 181 -3.53 7.05 9.72
N ASN A 182 -2.78 6.61 8.70
CA ASN A 182 -2.56 7.32 7.43
C ASN A 182 -2.88 6.37 6.27
N MET A 183 -4.15 6.18 6.04
CA MET A 183 -4.66 5.28 5.00
C MET A 183 -4.34 5.84 3.61
N THR A 184 -3.93 4.98 2.67
CA THR A 184 -3.57 5.41 1.33
C THR A 184 -4.35 4.68 0.25
N ALA A 185 -4.57 5.32 -0.89
CA ALA A 185 -5.03 4.68 -2.11
C ALA A 185 -4.51 5.46 -3.33
N TRP A 186 -4.23 4.75 -4.41
CA TRP A 186 -3.82 5.37 -5.67
C TRP A 186 -4.21 4.54 -6.89
N ARG A 187 -4.40 5.22 -8.02
CA ARG A 187 -4.70 4.62 -9.32
C ARG A 187 -3.93 5.36 -10.40
N ILE A 188 -3.23 4.63 -11.27
CA ILE A 188 -2.30 5.16 -12.27
C ILE A 188 -2.52 4.42 -13.58
N ARG A 189 -2.58 5.15 -14.68
CA ARG A 189 -2.59 4.58 -16.02
C ARG A 189 -1.16 4.24 -16.43
N GLY A 190 -0.97 2.99 -16.84
CA GLY A 190 0.28 2.53 -17.42
C GLY A 190 0.28 2.68 -18.96
N PRO A 191 1.36 2.26 -19.60
CA PRO A 191 1.46 2.26 -21.06
C PRO A 191 0.47 1.25 -21.67
N GLY A 192 -0.17 1.65 -22.78
CA GLY A 192 -1.16 0.83 -23.48
C GLY A 192 -2.45 0.67 -22.67
N ALA A 193 -2.87 -0.57 -22.44
CA ALA A 193 -4.08 -0.91 -21.67
C ALA A 193 -3.78 -1.25 -20.20
N THR A 194 -2.53 -1.11 -19.75
CA THR A 194 -2.16 -1.43 -18.37
C THR A 194 -2.60 -0.35 -17.39
N SER A 195 -2.90 -0.74 -16.16
CA SER A 195 -3.16 0.17 -15.06
C SER A 195 -2.60 -0.39 -13.76
N PHE A 196 -2.19 0.49 -12.87
CA PHE A 196 -1.70 0.16 -11.55
C PHE A 196 -2.61 0.80 -10.51
N GLN A 197 -2.96 0.06 -9.49
CA GLN A 197 -3.74 0.57 -8.36
C GLN A 197 -3.39 -0.20 -7.10
N ASP A 198 -3.45 0.48 -5.96
CA ASP A 198 -3.16 -0.12 -4.67
C ASP A 198 -3.74 0.72 -3.54
N CYS A 199 -3.82 0.12 -2.34
CA CYS A 199 -4.26 0.80 -1.14
C CYS A 199 -3.63 0.18 0.10
N ASP A 200 -3.50 0.99 1.16
CA ASP A 200 -3.05 0.56 2.48
C ASP A 200 -4.01 1.11 3.54
N ASP A 201 -4.43 0.25 4.44
CA ASP A 201 -5.34 0.58 5.54
C ASP A 201 -4.62 1.28 6.70
N ASP A 202 -3.31 1.17 6.83
CA ASP A 202 -2.47 1.62 7.97
C ASP A 202 -3.14 1.30 9.33
N GLY A 203 -3.70 0.10 9.48
CA GLY A 203 -4.38 -0.37 10.68
C GLY A 203 -5.85 0.06 10.84
N GLU A 204 -6.43 0.88 9.95
CA GLU A 204 -7.87 1.17 9.90
C GLU A 204 -8.57 0.16 8.96
N THR A 205 -8.73 -1.06 9.42
CA THR A 205 -9.17 -2.21 8.61
C THR A 205 -10.27 -1.89 7.59
N ALA A 206 -10.05 -2.25 6.33
CA ALA A 206 -10.92 -2.06 5.17
C ALA A 206 -11.14 -0.59 4.73
N ALA A 207 -10.37 0.37 5.24
CA ALA A 207 -10.49 1.78 4.84
C ALA A 207 -9.84 2.04 3.47
N GLY A 208 -8.64 1.53 3.24
CA GLY A 208 -7.90 1.69 1.99
C GLY A 208 -8.68 1.13 0.79
N GLY A 209 -9.19 -0.11 0.93
CA GLY A 209 -10.02 -0.72 -0.12
C GLY A 209 -11.28 0.10 -0.45
N ARG A 210 -11.91 0.74 0.56
CA ARG A 210 -13.07 1.63 0.35
C ARG A 210 -12.67 2.93 -0.34
N MET A 211 -11.51 3.49 -0.01
CA MET A 211 -10.97 4.68 -0.70
C MET A 211 -10.62 4.34 -2.15
N LEU A 212 -10.01 3.18 -2.40
CA LEU A 212 -9.72 2.72 -3.75
C LEU A 212 -11.01 2.53 -4.56
N HIS A 213 -12.04 1.92 -3.97
CA HIS A 213 -13.35 1.80 -4.59
C HIS A 213 -13.98 3.17 -4.88
N LEU A 214 -13.85 4.13 -3.97
CA LEU A 214 -14.29 5.51 -4.22
C LEU A 214 -13.60 6.11 -5.44
N MET A 215 -12.28 5.93 -5.58
CA MET A 215 -11.52 6.37 -6.76
C MET A 215 -12.04 5.70 -8.04
N GLN A 216 -12.41 4.42 -7.98
CA GLN A 216 -12.98 3.68 -9.11
C GLN A 216 -14.34 4.26 -9.53
N VAL A 217 -15.25 4.46 -8.57
CA VAL A 217 -16.59 5.01 -8.82
C VAL A 217 -16.55 6.44 -9.37
N MET A 218 -15.57 7.23 -8.91
CA MET A 218 -15.37 8.62 -9.35
C MET A 218 -14.53 8.74 -10.63
N ASP A 219 -14.06 7.62 -11.20
CA ASP A 219 -13.14 7.55 -12.35
C ASP A 219 -11.86 8.41 -12.15
N ILE A 220 -11.31 8.39 -10.93
CA ILE A 220 -10.08 9.09 -10.61
C ILE A 220 -8.89 8.25 -11.06
N TRP A 221 -8.00 8.88 -11.84
CA TRP A 221 -6.77 8.30 -12.37
C TRP A 221 -5.59 9.25 -12.20
N ASP A 222 -4.39 8.65 -12.25
CA ASP A 222 -3.11 9.35 -12.17
C ASP A 222 -3.04 10.23 -10.91
N ALA A 223 -3.52 9.66 -9.81
CA ALA A 223 -3.66 10.34 -8.53
C ALA A 223 -3.53 9.37 -7.35
N MET A 224 -3.15 9.94 -6.23
CA MET A 224 -3.14 9.30 -4.93
C MET A 224 -3.90 10.13 -3.91
N VAL A 225 -4.34 9.47 -2.84
CA VAL A 225 -4.91 10.10 -1.65
C VAL A 225 -4.31 9.48 -0.40
N VAL A 226 -3.97 10.31 0.57
CA VAL A 226 -3.62 9.88 1.93
C VAL A 226 -4.65 10.49 2.87
N VAL A 227 -5.42 9.65 3.57
CA VAL A 227 -6.36 10.11 4.59
C VAL A 227 -5.76 9.87 5.97
N THR A 228 -5.49 10.95 6.66
CA THR A 228 -4.97 10.95 8.02
C THR A 228 -6.10 10.99 9.03
N ARG A 229 -6.08 10.10 10.01
CA ARG A 229 -7.01 10.08 11.14
C ARG A 229 -6.27 10.23 12.46
N TRP A 230 -6.69 11.20 13.24
CA TRP A 230 -6.33 11.34 14.65
C TRP A 230 -7.49 10.84 15.50
N TYR A 231 -7.31 9.71 16.18
CA TYR A 231 -8.36 9.12 17.01
C TYR A 231 -8.58 9.92 18.29
N GLY A 232 -9.84 10.25 18.58
CA GLY A 232 -10.22 11.08 19.73
C GLY A 232 -10.70 10.31 20.96
N GLY A 233 -10.45 8.99 21.03
CA GLY A 233 -10.84 8.16 22.18
C GLY A 233 -12.29 7.66 22.15
N ILE A 234 -13.13 8.09 21.19
CA ILE A 234 -14.52 7.65 21.04
C ILE A 234 -14.65 6.83 19.76
N GLN A 235 -15.16 5.62 19.88
CA GLN A 235 -15.36 4.74 18.74
C GLN A 235 -16.48 5.26 17.83
N LEU A 236 -16.18 5.37 16.52
CA LEU A 236 -17.12 5.81 15.49
C LEU A 236 -17.87 4.64 14.82
N GLY A 237 -17.43 3.39 15.05
CA GLY A 237 -17.99 2.23 14.35
C GLY A 237 -17.93 2.40 12.82
N PRO A 238 -18.97 1.92 12.08
CA PRO A 238 -19.02 2.05 10.61
C PRO A 238 -19.05 3.49 10.09
N ARG A 239 -19.44 4.46 10.92
CA ARG A 239 -19.50 5.89 10.58
C ARG A 239 -18.13 6.44 10.14
N ARG A 240 -17.03 5.89 10.68
CA ARG A 240 -15.67 6.30 10.30
C ARG A 240 -15.39 6.17 8.79
N PHE A 241 -15.93 5.14 8.14
CA PHE A 241 -15.75 4.95 6.69
C PHE A 241 -16.45 6.02 5.85
N ALA A 242 -17.62 6.48 6.30
CA ALA A 242 -18.30 7.58 5.65
C ALA A 242 -17.50 8.88 5.74
N LEU A 243 -16.84 9.13 6.89
CA LEU A 243 -15.99 10.31 7.09
C LEU A 243 -14.71 10.22 6.26
N ILE A 244 -14.04 9.05 6.22
CA ILE A 244 -12.86 8.81 5.40
C ILE A 244 -13.17 9.06 3.93
N ASN A 245 -14.25 8.48 3.41
CA ASN A 245 -14.66 8.68 2.03
C ASN A 245 -15.09 10.14 1.75
N ALA A 246 -15.70 10.82 2.73
CA ALA A 246 -16.13 12.22 2.58
C ALA A 246 -14.92 13.15 2.42
N VAL A 247 -13.88 13.03 3.26
CA VAL A 247 -12.66 13.86 3.13
C VAL A 247 -11.87 13.50 1.88
N ALA A 248 -11.78 12.22 1.51
CA ALA A 248 -11.13 11.80 0.26
C ALA A 248 -11.83 12.42 -0.95
N ARG A 249 -13.17 12.33 -1.00
CA ARG A 249 -13.98 12.93 -2.07
C ARG A 249 -13.81 14.45 -2.15
N ASP A 250 -13.82 15.14 -1.02
CA ASP A 250 -13.60 16.59 -0.96
C ASP A 250 -12.23 16.96 -1.52
N GLY A 251 -11.19 16.22 -1.16
CA GLY A 251 -9.84 16.39 -1.72
C GLY A 251 -9.80 16.19 -3.24
N PHE A 252 -10.47 15.16 -3.77
CA PHE A 252 -10.55 14.95 -5.23
C PHE A 252 -11.32 16.07 -5.96
N VAL A 253 -12.36 16.61 -5.38
CA VAL A 253 -13.09 17.75 -5.96
C VAL A 253 -12.20 18.98 -5.98
N LYS A 254 -11.54 19.31 -4.87
CA LYS A 254 -10.66 20.48 -4.74
C LYS A 254 -9.43 20.40 -5.65
N SER A 255 -8.92 19.19 -5.89
CA SER A 255 -7.79 18.96 -6.80
C SER A 255 -8.17 19.06 -8.29
N GLY A 256 -9.44 19.25 -8.61
CA GLY A 256 -9.94 19.31 -9.99
C GLY A 256 -9.83 17.97 -10.74
N LEU A 257 -9.69 16.86 -10.02
CA LEU A 257 -9.63 15.52 -10.61
C LEU A 257 -11.01 15.00 -11.03
N VAL A 258 -12.08 15.55 -10.43
CA VAL A 258 -13.47 15.22 -10.76
C VAL A 258 -13.92 16.09 -11.91
N LYS A 259 -14.36 15.49 -13.02
CA LYS A 259 -15.04 16.21 -14.07
C LYS A 259 -16.41 16.62 -13.53
N GLU A 260 -16.66 17.92 -13.39
CA GLU A 260 -18.03 18.42 -13.17
C GLU A 260 -18.87 18.06 -14.40
N GLU A 261 -19.76 17.07 -14.27
CA GLU A 261 -20.87 16.95 -15.21
C GLU A 261 -21.70 18.21 -15.08
N LYS A 262 -21.60 19.12 -16.05
CA LYS A 262 -22.55 20.22 -16.20
C LYS A 262 -23.92 19.59 -16.35
N GLN A 263 -24.70 19.59 -15.26
CA GLN A 263 -26.13 19.34 -15.34
C GLN A 263 -26.73 20.43 -16.27
N GLU A 264 -26.88 20.07 -17.52
CA GLU A 264 -27.79 20.85 -18.40
C GLU A 264 -29.18 20.82 -17.77
N LYS A 265 -29.53 21.91 -17.08
CA LYS A 265 -30.90 22.18 -16.65
C LYS A 265 -31.73 22.19 -17.94
N LYS A 266 -32.38 21.06 -18.27
CA LYS A 266 -33.50 21.07 -19.20
C LYS A 266 -34.52 22.03 -18.65
N LYS A 267 -34.54 23.29 -19.16
CA LYS A 267 -35.67 24.19 -19.04
C LYS A 267 -36.79 23.52 -19.82
N GLY A 268 -37.68 22.83 -19.09
CA GLY A 268 -38.95 22.39 -19.62
C GLY A 268 -39.78 23.63 -19.99
N LYS A 269 -40.29 23.59 -21.19
CA LYS A 269 -41.22 24.54 -21.79
C LYS A 269 -42.62 24.11 -21.39
#